data_9f3b33595b4770a84f727bbd4b9e6ad0
#
_entry.id   9f3b33595b4770a84f727bbd4b9e6ad0
#
_cell.length_a   1.000
_cell.length_b   1.000
_cell.length_c   1.000
_cell.angle_alpha   90.00
_cell.angle_beta   90.00
_cell.angle_gamma   90.00
#
_symmetry.space_group_name_H-M   'P 1'
#
loop_
_entity.id
_entity.type
_entity.pdbx_description
1 polymer ?
#
loop_
_entity_poly.entity_id
_entity_poly.type
_entity_poly.pdbx_seq_one_letter_code
_entity_poly.pdbx_strand_id
1 'polypeptide(L)'
;METGAALEIMEIAGELLERVHRLVWGPGLLILMLGTGILYTGKSRGFQIFEWKVWWSETIGKEDRNSGFQTACTALAATIGTGNIVGVATALKAGGPGAVFWMWISALLGMMTGYAEVWLGIHYRYR
;
A
#
# COMPACT_ATOMS: atom_id res chain seq x y z
N MET A 1 -27.07 38.69 4.23
CA MET A 1 -27.78 37.41 4.41
C MET A 1 -27.14 36.29 3.63
N GLU A 2 -26.59 36.52 2.44
CA GLU A 2 -25.95 35.45 1.63
C GLU A 2 -24.63 34.91 2.22
N THR A 3 -23.83 35.78 2.89
CA THR A 3 -22.56 35.37 3.51
C THR A 3 -22.74 34.41 4.68
N GLY A 4 -23.83 34.49 5.43
CA GLY A 4 -24.13 33.61 6.56
C GLY A 4 -24.47 32.18 6.08
N ALA A 5 -25.33 32.07 5.05
CA ALA A 5 -25.71 30.79 4.49
C ALA A 5 -24.51 30.07 3.82
N ALA A 6 -23.61 30.82 3.18
CA ALA A 6 -22.38 30.25 2.59
C ALA A 6 -21.43 29.72 3.66
N LEU A 7 -21.30 30.40 4.82
CA LEU A 7 -20.49 29.92 5.93
C LEU A 7 -21.07 28.67 6.58
N GLU A 8 -22.38 28.60 6.79
CA GLU A 8 -23.05 27.39 7.29
C GLU A 8 -22.89 26.18 6.34
N ILE A 9 -23.00 26.39 5.04
CA ILE A 9 -22.79 25.32 4.05
C ILE A 9 -21.34 24.83 4.08
N MET A 10 -20.37 25.75 4.21
CA MET A 10 -18.96 25.38 4.32
C MET A 10 -18.66 24.60 5.60
N GLU A 11 -19.28 24.97 6.71
CA GLU A 11 -19.11 24.29 8.00
C GLU A 11 -19.72 22.88 7.96
N ILE A 12 -20.93 22.73 7.44
CA ILE A 12 -21.57 21.43 7.25
C ILE A 12 -20.75 20.54 6.28
N ALA A 13 -20.27 21.11 5.18
CA ALA A 13 -19.41 20.38 4.24
C ALA A 13 -18.09 19.95 4.88
N GLY A 14 -17.49 20.78 5.72
CA GLY A 14 -16.28 20.46 6.49
C GLY A 14 -16.51 19.31 7.46
N GLU A 15 -17.60 19.33 8.23
CA GLU A 15 -17.95 18.25 9.16
C GLU A 15 -18.22 16.92 8.42
N LEU A 16 -18.92 16.99 7.29
CA LEU A 16 -19.19 15.81 6.47
C LEU A 16 -17.90 15.22 5.92
N LEU A 17 -17.00 16.05 5.42
CA LEU A 17 -15.69 15.65 4.92
C LEU A 17 -14.84 14.99 6.01
N GLU A 18 -14.83 15.56 7.21
CA GLU A 18 -14.14 14.95 8.35
C GLU A 18 -14.73 13.63 8.79
N ARG A 19 -16.05 13.46 8.75
CA ARG A 19 -16.71 12.18 9.05
C ARG A 19 -16.34 11.12 8.03
N VAL A 20 -16.39 11.47 6.73
CA VAL A 20 -15.98 10.58 5.64
C VAL A 20 -14.49 10.24 5.75
N HIS A 21 -13.63 11.23 6.01
CA HIS A 21 -12.22 11.02 6.20
C HIS A 21 -11.93 10.04 7.36
N ARG A 22 -12.56 10.24 8.52
CA ARG A 22 -12.41 9.34 9.68
C ARG A 22 -12.95 7.93 9.42
N LEU A 23 -14.01 7.80 8.61
CA LEU A 23 -14.56 6.50 8.26
C LEU A 23 -13.66 5.75 7.27
N VAL A 24 -13.18 6.44 6.24
CA VAL A 24 -12.34 5.85 5.18
C VAL A 24 -10.94 5.56 5.68
N TRP A 25 -10.29 6.52 6.37
CA TRP A 25 -8.91 6.42 6.86
C TRP A 25 -8.81 5.93 8.32
N GLY A 26 -9.91 5.44 8.87
CA GLY A 26 -9.97 4.94 10.23
C GLY A 26 -9.57 3.47 10.36
N PRO A 27 -9.85 2.88 11.53
CA PRO A 27 -9.54 1.47 11.82
C PRO A 27 -10.10 0.48 10.79
N GLY A 28 -11.22 0.82 10.14
CA GLY A 28 -11.86 -0.02 9.13
C GLY A 28 -10.96 -0.30 7.93
N LEU A 29 -10.30 0.73 7.39
CA LEU A 29 -9.34 0.57 6.29
C LEU A 29 -8.12 -0.27 6.71
N LEU A 30 -7.61 -0.05 7.92
CA LEU A 30 -6.48 -0.83 8.44
C LEU A 30 -6.84 -2.31 8.58
N ILE A 31 -8.02 -2.62 9.13
CA ILE A 31 -8.51 -3.99 9.25
C ILE A 31 -8.70 -4.63 7.87
N LEU A 32 -9.24 -3.89 6.91
CA LEU A 32 -9.42 -4.36 5.55
C LEU A 32 -8.08 -4.61 4.86
N MET A 33 -7.13 -3.72 4.96
CA MET A 33 -5.78 -3.86 4.37
C MET A 33 -5.01 -5.01 4.99
N LEU A 34 -4.98 -5.11 6.31
CA LEU A 34 -4.33 -6.22 7.02
C LEU A 34 -5.05 -7.54 6.75
N GLY A 35 -6.39 -7.54 6.77
CA GLY A 35 -7.20 -8.71 6.51
C GLY A 35 -7.01 -9.26 5.09
N THR A 36 -6.99 -8.41 4.08
CA THR A 36 -6.69 -8.83 2.70
C THR A 36 -5.27 -9.37 2.57
N GLY A 37 -4.28 -8.72 3.19
CA GLY A 37 -2.90 -9.20 3.21
C GLY A 37 -2.78 -10.59 3.85
N ILE A 38 -3.44 -10.83 4.97
CA ILE A 38 -3.46 -12.13 5.66
C ILE A 38 -4.17 -13.19 4.81
N LEU A 39 -5.32 -12.86 4.22
CA LEU A 39 -6.08 -13.76 3.35
C LEU A 39 -5.26 -14.20 2.13
N TYR A 40 -4.62 -13.26 1.45
CA TYR A 40 -3.78 -13.58 0.30
C TYR A 40 -2.53 -14.35 0.70
N THR A 41 -1.88 -14.01 1.82
CA THR A 41 -0.75 -14.76 2.35
C THR A 41 -1.14 -16.20 2.69
N GLY A 42 -2.28 -16.41 3.32
CA GLY A 42 -2.81 -17.74 3.63
C GLY A 42 -3.17 -18.53 2.38
N LYS A 43 -3.85 -17.89 1.42
CA LYS A 43 -4.26 -18.54 0.16
C LYS A 43 -3.08 -18.88 -0.75
N SER A 44 -2.02 -18.07 -0.74
CA SER A 44 -0.78 -18.33 -1.48
C SER A 44 0.21 -19.25 -0.75
N ARG A 45 -0.19 -19.81 0.41
CA ARG A 45 0.68 -20.68 1.22
C ARG A 45 2.01 -20.03 1.63
N GLY A 46 2.01 -18.70 1.82
CA GLY A 46 3.21 -17.97 2.20
C GLY A 46 4.27 -17.89 1.10
N PHE A 47 3.86 -17.84 -0.16
CA PHE A 47 4.72 -17.73 -1.34
C PHE A 47 5.86 -16.72 -1.18
N GLN A 48 5.58 -15.55 -0.59
CA GLN A 48 6.57 -14.51 -0.35
C GLN A 48 7.73 -14.94 0.57
N ILE A 49 7.49 -15.90 1.48
CA ILE A 49 8.48 -16.35 2.47
C ILE A 49 9.21 -17.60 1.97
N PHE A 50 8.46 -18.55 1.37
CA PHE A 50 9.00 -19.84 0.97
C PHE A 50 9.69 -19.82 -0.40
N GLU A 51 9.21 -18.98 -1.32
CA GLU A 51 9.73 -18.90 -2.70
C GLU A 51 10.64 -17.68 -2.93
N TRP A 52 11.29 -17.15 -1.88
CA TRP A 52 12.19 -16.00 -1.98
C TRP A 52 13.34 -16.22 -2.98
N LYS A 53 13.79 -17.47 -3.15
CA LYS A 53 14.82 -17.83 -4.11
C LYS A 53 14.35 -17.66 -5.55
N VAL A 54 13.08 -17.97 -5.82
CA VAL A 54 12.50 -17.87 -7.16
C VAL A 54 12.41 -16.42 -7.59
N TRP A 55 11.78 -15.56 -6.79
CA TRP A 55 11.66 -14.15 -7.18
C TRP A 55 13.01 -13.43 -7.21
N TRP A 56 13.97 -13.82 -6.36
CA TRP A 56 15.32 -13.29 -6.42
C TRP A 56 16.04 -13.69 -7.69
N SER A 57 15.96 -14.97 -8.09
CA SER A 57 16.57 -15.47 -9.32
C SER A 57 15.93 -14.88 -10.58
N GLU A 58 14.62 -14.67 -10.56
CA GLU A 58 13.90 -14.06 -11.69
C GLU A 58 14.20 -12.56 -11.82
N THR A 59 14.43 -11.86 -10.71
CA THR A 59 14.73 -10.42 -10.74
C THR A 59 16.18 -10.12 -11.09
N ILE A 60 17.13 -10.97 -10.65
CA ILE A 60 18.56 -10.68 -10.73
C ILE A 60 19.33 -11.75 -11.53
N GLY A 61 18.80 -12.96 -11.68
CA GLY A 61 19.53 -14.18 -12.02
C GLY A 61 19.51 -14.64 -13.48
N LYS A 62 18.71 -14.07 -14.39
CA LYS A 62 18.62 -14.53 -15.79
C LYS A 62 19.38 -13.66 -16.78
N GLU A 63 19.77 -14.25 -17.92
CA GLU A 63 20.53 -13.64 -19.01
C GLU A 63 19.85 -12.38 -19.60
N ASP A 64 18.54 -12.26 -19.46
CA ASP A 64 17.74 -11.04 -19.71
C ASP A 64 17.67 -10.10 -18.49
N ARG A 65 18.79 -9.95 -17.81
CA ARG A 65 18.95 -9.12 -16.60
C ARG A 65 18.42 -7.69 -16.73
N ASN A 66 18.43 -7.15 -17.94
CA ASN A 66 17.97 -5.78 -18.18
C ASN A 66 16.44 -5.64 -18.05
N SER A 67 15.65 -6.66 -18.39
CA SER A 67 14.19 -6.59 -18.35
C SER A 67 13.62 -6.66 -16.93
N GLY A 68 14.04 -7.63 -16.12
CA GLY A 68 13.52 -7.81 -14.76
C GLY A 68 13.97 -6.69 -13.81
N PHE A 69 15.25 -6.36 -13.84
CA PHE A 69 15.82 -5.29 -13.02
C PHE A 69 15.26 -3.91 -13.42
N GLN A 70 15.17 -3.63 -14.71
CA GLN A 70 14.62 -2.39 -15.22
C GLN A 70 13.14 -2.22 -14.85
N THR A 71 12.35 -3.29 -14.93
CA THR A 71 10.95 -3.30 -14.51
C THR A 71 10.82 -3.04 -13.01
N ALA A 72 11.65 -3.68 -12.18
CA ALA A 72 11.66 -3.46 -10.75
C ALA A 72 12.05 -2.02 -10.38
N CYS A 73 13.08 -1.46 -11.03
CA CYS A 73 13.48 -0.06 -10.83
C CYS A 73 12.38 0.91 -11.26
N THR A 74 11.69 0.65 -12.36
CA THR A 74 10.58 1.48 -12.83
C THR A 74 9.40 1.43 -11.85
N ALA A 75 9.05 0.25 -11.36
CA ALA A 75 8.00 0.09 -10.37
C ALA A 75 8.34 0.80 -9.05
N LEU A 76 9.59 0.67 -8.58
CA LEU A 76 10.07 1.39 -7.40
C LEU A 76 10.01 2.91 -7.60
N ALA A 77 10.47 3.41 -8.74
CA ALA A 77 10.44 4.85 -9.05
C ALA A 77 9.00 5.39 -9.09
N ALA A 78 8.04 4.60 -9.58
CA ALA A 78 6.63 4.98 -9.61
C ALA A 78 5.97 4.95 -8.22
N THR A 79 6.45 4.12 -7.31
CA THR A 79 5.87 3.97 -5.97
C THR A 79 6.51 4.88 -4.92
N ILE A 80 7.75 5.31 -5.11
CA ILE A 80 8.44 6.23 -4.20
C ILE A 80 7.91 7.64 -4.41
N GLY A 81 7.00 8.07 -3.54
CA GLY A 81 6.44 9.42 -3.50
C GLY A 81 6.81 10.14 -2.21
N THR A 82 6.51 11.44 -2.16
CA THR A 82 6.69 12.27 -0.96
C THR A 82 5.96 11.71 0.26
N GLY A 83 4.82 11.04 0.06
CA GLY A 83 4.06 10.36 1.11
C GLY A 83 4.85 9.28 1.83
N ASN A 84 5.66 8.51 1.11
CA ASN A 84 6.48 7.46 1.70
C ASN A 84 7.60 8.02 2.59
N ILE A 85 8.15 9.19 2.24
CA ILE A 85 9.19 9.84 3.04
C ILE A 85 8.58 10.53 4.26
N VAL A 86 7.58 11.38 4.04
CA VAL A 86 6.91 12.15 5.11
C VAL A 86 6.13 11.22 6.04
N GLY A 87 5.46 10.20 5.50
CA GLY A 87 4.70 9.21 6.28
C GLY A 87 5.60 8.42 7.22
N VAL A 88 6.76 7.95 6.74
CA VAL A 88 7.76 7.25 7.56
C VAL A 88 8.32 8.16 8.65
N ALA A 89 8.69 9.40 8.30
CA ALA A 89 9.21 10.36 9.27
C ALA A 89 8.18 10.68 10.36
N THR A 90 6.91 10.86 9.99
CA THR A 90 5.80 11.12 10.92
C THR A 90 5.53 9.92 11.83
N ALA A 91 5.53 8.72 11.27
CA ALA A 91 5.33 7.50 12.03
C ALA A 91 6.47 7.24 13.03
N LEU A 92 7.73 7.50 12.64
CA LEU A 92 8.88 7.43 13.54
C LEU A 92 8.79 8.45 14.66
N LYS A 93 8.36 9.68 14.35
CA LYS A 93 8.19 10.74 15.36
C LYS A 93 7.08 10.39 16.37
N ALA A 94 5.99 9.78 15.92
CA ALA A 94 4.84 9.43 16.76
C ALA A 94 5.04 8.11 17.53
N GLY A 95 5.58 7.09 16.91
CA GLY A 95 5.68 5.72 17.45
C GLY A 95 7.08 5.27 17.84
N GLY A 96 8.11 6.11 17.64
CA GLY A 96 9.50 5.77 17.97
C GLY A 96 9.99 4.50 17.23
N PRO A 97 10.96 3.76 17.81
CA PRO A 97 11.51 2.56 17.18
C PRO A 97 10.49 1.45 16.91
N GLY A 98 9.42 1.38 17.70
CA GLY A 98 8.34 0.42 17.52
C GLY A 98 7.58 0.58 16.21
N ALA A 99 7.55 1.79 15.64
CA ALA A 99 6.92 2.06 14.35
C ALA A 99 7.60 1.27 13.22
N VAL A 100 8.93 1.11 13.25
CA VAL A 100 9.71 0.36 12.24
C VAL A 100 9.27 -1.10 12.19
N PHE A 101 9.08 -1.71 13.36
CA PHE A 101 8.62 -3.10 13.45
C PHE A 101 7.24 -3.28 12.80
N TRP A 102 6.31 -2.38 13.09
CA TRP A 102 4.98 -2.42 12.48
C TRP A 102 4.99 -2.11 10.98
N MET A 103 5.89 -1.24 10.53
CA MET A 103 6.10 -0.99 9.10
C MET A 103 6.58 -2.24 8.36
N TRP A 104 7.48 -3.03 8.95
CA TRP A 104 7.93 -4.29 8.36
C TRP A 104 6.79 -5.31 8.24
N ILE A 105 5.98 -5.46 9.28
CA ILE A 105 4.81 -6.35 9.24
C ILE A 105 3.83 -5.88 8.15
N SER A 106 3.52 -4.60 8.11
CA SER A 106 2.64 -4.03 7.09
C SER A 106 3.18 -4.21 5.67
N ALA A 107 4.49 -4.04 5.47
CA ALA A 107 5.15 -4.24 4.18
C ALA A 107 5.05 -5.69 3.72
N LEU A 108 5.25 -6.65 4.63
CA LEU A 108 5.14 -8.08 4.35
C LEU A 108 3.73 -8.46 3.89
N LEU A 109 2.70 -7.94 4.56
CA LEU A 109 1.31 -8.17 4.19
C LEU A 109 0.91 -7.41 2.92
N GLY A 110 1.41 -6.18 2.75
CA GLY A 110 1.17 -5.35 1.57
C GLY A 110 1.79 -5.90 0.29
N MET A 111 2.89 -6.63 0.39
CA MET A 111 3.53 -7.29 -0.76
C MET A 111 2.57 -8.25 -1.48
N MET A 112 1.73 -8.97 -0.75
CA MET A 112 0.76 -9.88 -1.35
C MET A 112 -0.40 -9.17 -2.03
N THR A 113 -0.78 -8.00 -1.53
CA THR A 113 -1.80 -7.16 -2.18
C THR A 113 -1.28 -6.68 -3.53
N GLY A 114 -0.05 -6.16 -3.59
CA GLY A 114 0.59 -5.76 -4.84
C GLY A 114 0.74 -6.92 -5.85
N TYR A 115 1.10 -8.12 -5.37
CA TYR A 115 1.13 -9.31 -6.21
C TYR A 115 -0.25 -9.64 -6.81
N ALA A 116 -1.30 -9.57 -6.00
CA ALA A 116 -2.66 -9.81 -6.45
C ALA A 116 -3.13 -8.78 -7.49
N GLU A 117 -2.77 -7.50 -7.32
CA GLU A 117 -3.07 -6.44 -8.29
C GLU A 117 -2.42 -6.70 -9.64
N VAL A 118 -1.12 -7.03 -9.65
CA VAL A 118 -0.38 -7.35 -10.88
C VAL A 118 -0.96 -8.60 -11.55
N TRP A 119 -1.26 -9.64 -10.77
CA TRP A 119 -1.84 -10.88 -11.30
C TRP A 119 -3.21 -10.64 -11.93
N LEU A 120 -4.07 -9.86 -11.27
CA LEU A 120 -5.37 -9.48 -11.81
C LEU A 120 -5.22 -8.63 -13.09
N GLY A 121 -4.32 -7.67 -13.09
CA GLY A 121 -4.04 -6.84 -14.26
C GLY A 121 -3.61 -7.65 -15.49
N ILE A 122 -2.77 -8.66 -15.29
CA ILE A 122 -2.34 -9.57 -16.36
C ILE A 122 -3.50 -10.46 -16.79
N HIS A 123 -4.24 -11.05 -15.85
CA HIS A 123 -5.33 -11.98 -16.14
C HIS A 123 -6.45 -11.33 -16.96
N TYR A 124 -6.82 -10.10 -16.65
CA TYR A 124 -7.88 -9.38 -17.37
C TYR A 124 -7.40 -8.65 -18.63
N ARG A 125 -6.10 -8.47 -18.81
CA ARG A 125 -5.55 -7.84 -20.02
C ARG A 125 -5.74 -8.71 -21.28
N TYR A 126 -5.84 -10.03 -21.14
CA TYR A 126 -5.98 -10.98 -22.26
C TYR A 126 -7.44 -11.30 -22.60
N ARG A 127 -8.39 -10.56 -22.05
CA ARG A 127 -9.80 -10.63 -22.43
C ARG A 127 -10.24 -9.36 -23.16
#